data_26f4f6d40a17722bc776beaa0dd4f9c7
#
_entry.id   26f4f6d40a17722bc776beaa0dd4f9c7
#
_cell.length_a   1.000
_cell.length_b   1.000
_cell.length_c   1.000
_cell.angle_alpha   90.00
_cell.angle_beta   90.00
_cell.angle_gamma   90.00
#
_symmetry.space_group_name_H-M   'P 1'
#
loop_
_entity.id
_entity.type
_entity.pdbx_description
1 polymer ?
#
loop_
_entity_poly.entity_id
_entity_poly.type
_entity_poly.pdbx_seq_one_letter_code
_entity_poly.pdbx_strand_id
1 'polypeptide(L)'
;MACLGVFEDTVDPDQPILTLRKNARVFVINPQGRIGMIHVLGQDEFGLRDHLESCGGGIEAGESASQAAVREAWEELGAVLTDWIELGWIEDEYHRLQRRNHSTFFVAHCKPVLHPRALTAMERRMMAEPVWLCPEEVERRLNPENNQGIGLLIARRDFCAWQEAVRRHQIP
;
A
#
# COMPACT_ATOMS: atom_id res chain seq x y z
N MET A 1 16.94 -1.61 9.27
CA MET A 1 15.51 -1.72 8.91
C MET A 1 14.82 -2.70 9.84
N ALA A 2 13.69 -2.32 10.44
CA ALA A 2 12.96 -3.16 11.38
C ALA A 2 11.86 -3.94 10.65
N CYS A 3 11.65 -5.21 11.04
CA CYS A 3 10.43 -5.95 10.73
C CYS A 3 9.29 -5.34 11.56
N LEU A 4 8.23 -4.90 10.90
CA LEU A 4 7.05 -4.34 11.55
C LEU A 4 5.99 -5.41 11.81
N GLY A 5 5.92 -6.43 10.95
CA GLY A 5 4.95 -7.50 11.10
C GLY A 5 5.08 -8.58 10.02
N VAL A 6 4.46 -9.73 10.32
CA VAL A 6 4.30 -10.84 9.38
C VAL A 6 2.84 -11.28 9.44
N PHE A 7 2.20 -11.38 8.30
CA PHE A 7 0.78 -11.72 8.17
C PHE A 7 0.58 -12.80 7.13
N GLU A 8 -0.47 -13.58 7.27
CA GLU A 8 -0.88 -14.60 6.29
C GLU A 8 -2.38 -14.50 6.05
N ASP A 9 -2.80 -14.84 4.84
CA ASP A 9 -4.20 -14.97 4.54
C ASP A 9 -4.73 -16.34 5.00
N THR A 10 -6.04 -16.44 5.02
CA THR A 10 -6.75 -17.69 5.36
C THR A 10 -7.42 -18.33 4.13
N VAL A 11 -7.06 -17.83 2.92
CA VAL A 11 -7.61 -18.31 1.65
C VAL A 11 -6.66 -19.37 1.09
N ASP A 12 -7.15 -20.60 0.99
CA ASP A 12 -6.37 -21.76 0.54
C ASP A 12 -5.07 -21.99 1.36
N PRO A 13 -5.15 -22.07 2.71
CA PRO A 13 -3.98 -22.07 3.59
C PRO A 13 -3.03 -23.25 3.39
N ASP A 14 -3.49 -24.33 2.75
CA ASP A 14 -2.69 -25.52 2.46
C ASP A 14 -1.78 -25.35 1.20
N GLN A 15 -1.94 -24.28 0.46
CA GLN A 15 -1.09 -24.00 -0.71
C GLN A 15 0.29 -23.48 -0.26
N PRO A 16 1.37 -24.11 -0.75
CA PRO A 16 2.72 -23.71 -0.35
C PRO A 16 3.11 -22.34 -0.93
N ILE A 17 3.94 -21.60 -0.22
CA ILE A 17 4.56 -20.38 -0.74
C ILE A 17 5.74 -20.75 -1.62
N LEU A 18 5.69 -20.40 -2.90
CA LEU A 18 6.69 -20.75 -3.91
C LEU A 18 7.51 -19.56 -4.42
N THR A 19 6.98 -18.35 -4.26
CA THR A 19 7.60 -17.15 -4.82
C THR A 19 7.70 -16.03 -3.79
N LEU A 20 8.71 -15.15 -3.94
CA LEU A 20 8.89 -13.93 -3.18
C LEU A 20 8.78 -12.74 -4.12
N ARG A 21 7.90 -11.79 -3.80
CA ARG A 21 7.79 -10.50 -4.48
C ARG A 21 8.23 -9.38 -3.54
N LYS A 22 9.17 -8.56 -4.00
CA LYS A 22 9.55 -7.34 -3.28
C LYS A 22 8.68 -6.18 -3.75
N ASN A 23 8.13 -5.44 -2.80
CA ASN A 23 7.29 -4.28 -3.05
C ASN A 23 7.82 -3.06 -2.29
N ALA A 24 7.44 -1.87 -2.78
CA ALA A 24 7.55 -0.63 -2.04
C ALA A 24 6.16 -0.04 -1.86
N ARG A 25 5.88 0.48 -0.65
CA ARG A 25 4.61 1.09 -0.28
C ARG A 25 4.85 2.44 0.37
N VAL A 26 3.99 3.42 0.11
CA VAL A 26 4.16 4.78 0.64
C VAL A 26 2.83 5.41 1.04
N PHE A 27 2.80 6.01 2.22
CA PHE A 27 1.76 6.96 2.62
C PHE A 27 2.18 8.35 2.16
N VAL A 28 1.48 8.89 1.18
CA VAL A 28 1.79 10.19 0.57
C VAL A 28 0.95 11.27 1.22
N ILE A 29 1.61 12.27 1.81
CA ILE A 29 0.99 13.39 2.50
C ILE A 29 1.01 14.60 1.56
N ASN A 30 -0.14 15.19 1.28
CA ASN A 30 -0.23 16.41 0.50
C ASN A 30 -0.05 17.66 1.40
N PRO A 31 0.10 18.88 0.82
CA PRO A 31 0.29 20.11 1.59
C PRO A 31 -0.86 20.48 2.54
N GLN A 32 -2.03 19.85 2.39
CA GLN A 32 -3.18 20.03 3.29
C GLN A 32 -3.20 18.99 4.43
N GLY A 33 -2.14 18.18 4.59
CA GLY A 33 -2.06 17.14 5.61
C GLY A 33 -2.97 15.92 5.32
N ARG A 34 -3.46 15.77 4.09
CA ARG A 34 -4.27 14.61 3.70
C ARG A 34 -3.39 13.51 3.10
N ILE A 35 -3.76 12.28 3.35
CA ILE A 35 -3.07 11.08 2.89
C ILE A 35 -3.74 10.54 1.64
N GLY A 36 -2.95 10.33 0.57
CA GLY A 36 -3.39 9.69 -0.66
C GLY A 36 -3.49 8.18 -0.50
N MET A 37 -4.69 7.64 -0.68
CA MET A 37 -4.98 6.21 -0.61
C MET A 37 -5.49 5.70 -1.95
N ILE A 38 -5.07 4.50 -2.31
CA ILE A 38 -5.58 3.81 -3.50
C ILE A 38 -6.88 3.10 -3.13
N HIS A 39 -7.91 3.34 -3.92
CA HIS A 39 -9.18 2.63 -3.80
C HIS A 39 -9.20 1.48 -4.80
N VAL A 40 -9.00 0.27 -4.32
CA VAL A 40 -9.14 -0.95 -5.11
C VAL A 40 -10.60 -1.31 -5.18
N LEU A 41 -11.16 -1.28 -6.39
CA LEU A 41 -12.58 -1.54 -6.66
C LEU A 41 -12.71 -2.38 -7.93
N GLY A 42 -13.11 -3.65 -7.79
CA GLY A 42 -13.23 -4.55 -8.93
C GLY A 42 -13.44 -5.99 -8.54
N GLN A 43 -13.09 -6.91 -9.44
CA GLN A 43 -13.16 -8.35 -9.20
C GLN A 43 -11.92 -9.03 -9.76
N ASP A 44 -11.32 -9.89 -8.95
CA ASP A 44 -10.18 -10.73 -9.30
C ASP A 44 -10.36 -12.16 -8.76
N GLU A 45 -9.27 -12.94 -8.68
CA GLU A 45 -9.24 -14.31 -8.15
C GLU A 45 -9.65 -14.44 -6.68
N PHE A 46 -9.62 -13.35 -5.92
CA PHE A 46 -10.10 -13.31 -4.53
C PHE A 46 -11.57 -12.88 -4.40
N GLY A 47 -12.24 -12.63 -5.52
CA GLY A 47 -13.63 -12.17 -5.56
C GLY A 47 -13.75 -10.64 -5.69
N LEU A 48 -14.83 -10.09 -5.12
CA LEU A 48 -15.06 -8.66 -5.13
C LEU A 48 -14.06 -7.94 -4.22
N ARG A 49 -13.51 -6.86 -4.75
CA ARG A 49 -12.57 -5.97 -4.06
C ARG A 49 -13.23 -4.61 -3.87
N ASP A 50 -13.27 -4.15 -2.65
CA ASP A 50 -13.66 -2.78 -2.29
C ASP A 50 -12.96 -2.42 -0.99
N HIS A 51 -11.73 -1.94 -1.10
CA HIS A 51 -10.93 -1.55 0.07
C HIS A 51 -9.94 -0.45 -0.31
N LEU A 52 -9.42 0.21 0.71
CA LEU A 52 -8.31 1.14 0.57
C LEU A 52 -6.98 0.47 0.90
N GLU A 53 -5.93 0.88 0.20
CA GLU A 53 -4.56 0.51 0.52
C GLU A 53 -3.59 1.68 0.29
N SER A 54 -2.40 1.57 0.88
CA SER A 54 -1.30 2.49 0.61
C SER A 54 -0.87 2.42 -0.86
N CYS A 55 -0.44 3.53 -1.41
CA CYS A 55 0.15 3.58 -2.75
C CYS A 55 1.39 2.70 -2.83
N GLY A 56 1.57 1.97 -3.95
CA GLY A 56 2.78 1.20 -4.17
C GLY A 56 2.58 -0.13 -4.88
N GLY A 57 3.68 -0.70 -5.34
CA GLY A 57 3.71 -1.92 -6.14
C GLY A 57 5.05 -2.63 -6.13
N GLY A 58 5.29 -3.44 -7.17
CA GLY A 58 6.50 -4.23 -7.29
C GLY A 58 7.75 -3.41 -7.53
N ILE A 59 8.85 -3.79 -6.91
CA ILE A 59 10.18 -3.24 -7.20
C ILE A 59 10.69 -3.88 -8.49
N GLU A 60 11.05 -3.05 -9.46
CA GLU A 60 11.56 -3.50 -10.75
C GLU A 60 13.06 -3.87 -10.68
N ALA A 61 13.54 -4.56 -11.72
CA ALA A 61 14.94 -4.98 -11.78
C ALA A 61 15.88 -3.76 -11.81
N GLY A 62 16.80 -3.70 -10.85
CA GLY A 62 17.77 -2.61 -10.71
C GLY A 62 17.22 -1.39 -9.95
N GLU A 63 15.97 -1.42 -9.51
CA GLU A 63 15.33 -0.36 -8.75
C GLU A 63 15.52 -0.58 -7.24
N SER A 64 15.77 0.48 -6.49
CA SER A 64 15.69 0.45 -5.03
C SER A 64 14.23 0.58 -4.56
N ALA A 65 13.95 0.21 -3.31
CA ALA A 65 12.61 0.35 -2.75
C ALA A 65 12.12 1.83 -2.74
N SER A 66 13.02 2.78 -2.47
CA SER A 66 12.66 4.21 -2.51
C SER A 66 12.39 4.71 -3.94
N GLN A 67 13.13 4.22 -4.93
CA GLN A 67 12.86 4.54 -6.34
C GLN A 67 11.51 3.99 -6.78
N ALA A 68 11.19 2.73 -6.40
CA ALA A 68 9.87 2.15 -6.65
C ALA A 68 8.74 2.96 -5.99
N ALA A 69 8.90 3.37 -4.73
CA ALA A 69 7.91 4.21 -4.04
C ALA A 69 7.67 5.54 -4.77
N VAL A 70 8.73 6.17 -5.29
CA VAL A 70 8.63 7.43 -6.08
C VAL A 70 7.89 7.18 -7.40
N ARG A 71 8.23 6.11 -8.12
CA ARG A 71 7.58 5.74 -9.40
C ARG A 71 6.10 5.43 -9.18
N GLU A 72 5.77 4.60 -8.20
CA GLU A 72 4.39 4.22 -7.90
C GLU A 72 3.54 5.42 -7.45
N ALA A 73 4.09 6.33 -6.64
CA ALA A 73 3.40 7.57 -6.27
C ALA A 73 3.07 8.44 -7.50
N TRP A 74 3.98 8.48 -8.47
CA TRP A 74 3.73 9.15 -9.74
C TRP A 74 2.65 8.43 -10.58
N GLU A 75 2.75 7.11 -10.72
CA GLU A 75 1.86 6.32 -11.57
C GLU A 75 0.43 6.25 -11.02
N GLU A 76 0.29 5.96 -9.72
CA GLU A 76 -1.02 5.71 -9.10
C GLU A 76 -1.71 6.98 -8.57
N LEU A 77 -0.95 7.94 -8.03
CA LEU A 77 -1.49 9.17 -7.44
C LEU A 77 -1.24 10.42 -8.29
N GLY A 78 -0.39 10.36 -9.31
CA GLY A 78 0.12 11.53 -10.02
C GLY A 78 0.98 12.43 -9.13
N ALA A 79 1.49 11.92 -8.01
CA ALA A 79 2.18 12.68 -6.98
C ALA A 79 3.69 12.75 -7.22
N VAL A 80 4.28 13.93 -7.11
CA VAL A 80 5.74 14.13 -7.09
C VAL A 80 6.20 14.25 -5.65
N LEU A 81 6.91 13.24 -5.17
CA LEU A 81 7.44 13.23 -3.80
C LEU A 81 8.57 14.24 -3.63
N THR A 82 8.63 14.89 -2.48
CA THR A 82 9.67 15.88 -2.13
C THR A 82 10.68 15.34 -1.13
N ASP A 83 10.23 14.50 -0.22
CA ASP A 83 11.02 13.82 0.80
C ASP A 83 10.33 12.50 1.16
N TRP A 84 11.07 11.59 1.80
CA TRP A 84 10.49 10.35 2.33
C TRP A 84 11.33 9.81 3.48
N ILE A 85 10.64 9.11 4.38
CA ILE A 85 11.24 8.40 5.51
C ILE A 85 10.82 6.95 5.42
N GLU A 86 11.79 6.04 5.55
CA GLU A 86 11.52 4.61 5.61
C GLU A 86 11.06 4.22 7.01
N LEU A 87 9.94 3.50 7.09
CA LEU A 87 9.36 3.01 8.34
C LEU A 87 9.92 1.65 8.73
N GLY A 88 10.13 0.77 7.77
CA GLY A 88 10.52 -0.62 7.94
C GLY A 88 9.88 -1.51 6.88
N TRP A 89 9.80 -2.80 7.14
CA TRP A 89 9.22 -3.76 6.20
C TRP A 89 8.22 -4.70 6.86
N ILE A 90 7.30 -5.21 6.05
CA ILE A 90 6.27 -6.18 6.42
C ILE A 90 6.30 -7.32 5.41
N GLU A 91 6.11 -8.55 5.89
CA GLU A 91 5.83 -9.71 5.04
C GLU A 91 4.36 -10.09 5.14
N ASP A 92 3.77 -10.41 3.99
CA ASP A 92 2.42 -10.94 3.91
C ASP A 92 2.34 -12.09 2.88
N GLU A 93 1.67 -13.19 3.28
CA GLU A 93 1.56 -14.41 2.49
C GLU A 93 0.19 -14.53 1.87
N TYR A 94 0.17 -14.74 0.54
CA TYR A 94 -1.02 -15.01 -0.27
C TYR A 94 -0.95 -16.45 -0.76
N HIS A 95 -1.56 -17.35 -0.01
CA HIS A 95 -1.51 -18.80 -0.28
C HIS A 95 -2.11 -19.16 -1.65
N ARG A 96 -3.25 -18.56 -2.02
CA ARG A 96 -3.85 -18.75 -3.36
C ARG A 96 -2.91 -18.38 -4.49
N LEU A 97 -2.06 -17.36 -4.31
CA LEU A 97 -1.04 -16.95 -5.29
C LEU A 97 0.30 -17.66 -5.10
N GLN A 98 0.41 -18.52 -4.08
CA GLN A 98 1.66 -19.19 -3.68
C GLN A 98 2.82 -18.18 -3.53
N ARG A 99 2.51 -17.00 -2.96
CA ARG A 99 3.42 -15.85 -2.97
C ARG A 99 3.51 -15.19 -1.61
N ARG A 100 4.75 -14.96 -1.18
CA ARG A 100 5.10 -14.04 -0.10
C ARG A 100 5.47 -12.69 -0.70
N ASN A 101 4.92 -11.62 -0.17
CA ASN A 101 5.37 -10.27 -0.44
C ASN A 101 6.29 -9.81 0.70
N HIS A 102 7.36 -9.11 0.33
CA HIS A 102 8.21 -8.35 1.24
C HIS A 102 8.07 -6.89 0.88
N SER A 103 7.33 -6.14 1.67
CA SER A 103 6.95 -4.75 1.39
C SER A 103 7.72 -3.79 2.28
N THR A 104 8.55 -2.92 1.68
CA THR A 104 9.20 -1.81 2.38
C THR A 104 8.25 -0.61 2.38
N PHE A 105 8.00 -0.04 3.57
CA PHE A 105 7.07 1.06 3.78
C PHE A 105 7.76 2.39 3.98
N PHE A 106 7.15 3.43 3.43
CA PHE A 106 7.60 4.81 3.53
C PHE A 106 6.45 5.75 3.92
N VAL A 107 6.81 6.91 4.49
CA VAL A 107 5.98 8.11 4.53
C VAL A 107 6.68 9.17 3.69
N ALA A 108 5.95 9.93 2.92
CA ALA A 108 6.49 10.97 2.07
C ALA A 108 5.55 12.17 1.96
N HIS A 109 6.10 13.36 1.75
CA HIS A 109 5.33 14.52 1.32
C HIS A 109 5.36 14.66 -0.20
N CYS A 110 4.35 15.30 -0.77
CA CYS A 110 4.30 15.57 -2.19
C CYS A 110 4.10 17.06 -2.50
N LYS A 111 4.43 17.43 -3.75
CA LYS A 111 4.14 18.77 -4.29
C LYS A 111 2.63 19.03 -4.34
N PRO A 112 2.19 20.31 -4.30
CA PRO A 112 0.76 20.65 -4.30
C PRO A 112 0.04 20.35 -5.62
N VAL A 113 0.78 20.12 -6.71
CA VAL A 113 0.22 19.82 -8.03
C VAL A 113 0.33 18.33 -8.31
N LEU A 114 -0.78 17.72 -8.65
CA LEU A 114 -0.84 16.33 -9.10
C LEU A 114 -0.84 16.28 -10.64
N HIS A 115 -0.25 15.25 -11.18
CA HIS A 115 -0.24 14.94 -12.61
C HIS A 115 -1.30 13.87 -12.95
N PRO A 116 -1.67 13.69 -14.22
CA PRO A 116 -2.48 12.55 -14.63
C PRO A 116 -1.80 11.24 -14.26
N ARG A 117 -2.58 10.27 -13.76
CA ARG A 117 -2.10 8.94 -13.41
C ARG A 117 -1.64 8.16 -14.64
N ALA A 118 -0.61 7.33 -14.47
CA ALA A 118 -0.02 6.52 -15.54
C ALA A 118 -0.27 5.01 -15.32
N LEU A 119 -1.53 4.64 -15.11
CA LEU A 119 -1.93 3.27 -14.78
C LEU A 119 -1.79 2.31 -15.96
N THR A 120 -1.41 1.07 -15.67
CA THR A 120 -1.51 -0.07 -16.59
C THR A 120 -2.97 -0.40 -16.91
N ALA A 121 -3.20 -1.24 -17.91
CA ALA A 121 -4.57 -1.67 -18.27
C ALA A 121 -5.26 -2.43 -17.12
N MET A 122 -4.51 -3.23 -16.34
CA MET A 122 -5.04 -3.96 -15.20
C MET A 122 -5.41 -3.01 -14.05
N GLU A 123 -4.53 -2.08 -13.69
CA GLU A 123 -4.77 -1.09 -12.65
C GLU A 123 -5.98 -0.21 -12.97
N ARG A 124 -6.13 0.24 -14.23
CA ARG A 124 -7.34 0.96 -14.66
C ARG A 124 -8.65 0.19 -14.47
N ARG A 125 -8.59 -1.14 -14.46
CA ARG A 125 -9.77 -1.99 -14.21
C ARG A 125 -10.05 -2.22 -12.75
N MET A 126 -9.01 -2.13 -11.91
CA MET A 126 -9.05 -2.49 -10.49
C MET A 126 -8.95 -1.29 -9.55
N MET A 127 -8.53 -0.14 -10.04
CA MET A 127 -8.34 1.06 -9.21
C MET A 127 -9.32 2.14 -9.61
N ALA A 128 -10.18 2.53 -8.68
CA ALA A 128 -10.98 3.74 -8.79
C ALA A 128 -10.11 5.01 -8.67
N GLU A 129 -10.72 6.20 -8.67
CA GLU A 129 -9.99 7.42 -8.35
C GLU A 129 -9.44 7.35 -6.92
N PRO A 130 -8.18 7.77 -6.70
CA PRO A 130 -7.59 7.78 -5.38
C PRO A 130 -8.34 8.76 -4.48
N VAL A 131 -8.35 8.47 -3.18
CA VAL A 131 -8.99 9.33 -2.19
C VAL A 131 -7.94 10.00 -1.31
N TRP A 132 -8.15 11.27 -0.99
CA TRP A 132 -7.29 12.04 -0.09
C TRP A 132 -8.02 12.27 1.22
N LEU A 133 -7.61 11.55 2.26
CA LEU A 133 -8.30 11.46 3.54
C LEU A 133 -7.52 12.16 4.65
N CYS A 134 -8.22 12.64 5.68
CA CYS A 134 -7.58 13.05 6.92
C CYS A 134 -7.04 11.82 7.69
N PRO A 135 -6.05 11.99 8.58
CA PRO A 135 -5.43 10.88 9.31
C PRO A 135 -6.43 9.98 10.04
N GLU A 136 -7.42 10.57 10.68
CA GLU A 136 -8.44 9.84 11.45
C GLU A 136 -9.28 8.92 10.54
N GLU A 137 -9.60 9.40 9.33
CA GLU A 137 -10.35 8.60 8.37
C GLU A 137 -9.49 7.47 7.78
N VAL A 138 -8.20 7.70 7.54
CA VAL A 138 -7.27 6.64 7.13
C VAL A 138 -7.20 5.56 8.20
N GLU A 139 -6.99 5.95 9.47
CA GLU A 139 -6.94 5.01 10.58
C GLU A 139 -8.22 4.18 10.68
N ARG A 140 -9.39 4.83 10.59
CA ARG A 140 -10.68 4.15 10.61
C ARG A 140 -10.84 3.16 9.43
N ARG A 141 -10.42 3.55 8.23
CA ARG A 141 -10.57 2.73 7.00
C ARG A 141 -9.57 1.57 6.95
N LEU A 142 -8.35 1.76 7.45
CA LEU A 142 -7.34 0.71 7.53
C LEU A 142 -7.53 -0.22 8.74
N ASN A 143 -8.35 0.15 9.75
CA ASN A 143 -8.57 -0.71 10.89
C ASN A 143 -9.05 -2.10 10.43
N PRO A 144 -8.35 -3.20 10.80
CA PRO A 144 -8.71 -4.56 10.40
C PRO A 144 -10.15 -4.96 10.72
N GLU A 145 -10.72 -4.43 11.81
CA GLU A 145 -12.11 -4.70 12.21
C GLU A 145 -13.16 -4.22 11.18
N ASN A 146 -12.78 -3.27 10.33
CA ASN A 146 -13.65 -2.71 9.29
C ASN A 146 -13.44 -3.34 7.91
N ASN A 147 -12.64 -4.42 7.82
CA ASN A 147 -12.26 -5.05 6.56
C ASN A 147 -12.56 -6.56 6.59
N GLN A 148 -12.80 -7.15 5.42
CA GLN A 148 -13.16 -8.56 5.26
C GLN A 148 -12.41 -9.19 4.08
N GLY A 149 -12.42 -10.53 4.04
CA GLY A 149 -11.79 -11.29 2.96
C GLY A 149 -10.32 -10.93 2.78
N ILE A 150 -9.87 -10.81 1.54
CA ILE A 150 -8.49 -10.42 1.24
C ILE A 150 -8.17 -8.96 1.66
N GLY A 151 -9.19 -8.09 1.71
CA GLY A 151 -9.05 -6.74 2.22
C GLY A 151 -8.62 -6.69 3.69
N LEU A 152 -8.95 -7.71 4.48
CA LEU A 152 -8.50 -7.84 5.87
C LEU A 152 -6.97 -8.06 5.96
N LEU A 153 -6.40 -8.90 5.10
CA LEU A 153 -4.94 -9.10 5.06
C LEU A 153 -4.22 -7.79 4.70
N ILE A 154 -4.72 -7.11 3.66
CA ILE A 154 -4.18 -5.82 3.21
C ILE A 154 -4.30 -4.77 4.32
N ALA A 155 -5.46 -4.69 4.99
CA ALA A 155 -5.69 -3.79 6.11
C ALA A 155 -4.73 -4.07 7.27
N ARG A 156 -4.50 -5.32 7.66
CA ARG A 156 -3.53 -5.69 8.72
C ARG A 156 -2.13 -5.20 8.39
N ARG A 157 -1.69 -5.41 7.15
CA ARG A 157 -0.40 -4.95 6.65
C ARG A 157 -0.28 -3.43 6.73
N ASP A 158 -1.21 -2.73 6.10
CA ASP A 158 -1.14 -1.27 5.98
C ASP A 158 -1.40 -0.57 7.33
N PHE A 159 -2.29 -1.10 8.16
CA PHE A 159 -2.55 -0.57 9.49
C PHE A 159 -1.33 -0.70 10.42
N CYS A 160 -0.61 -1.82 10.34
CA CYS A 160 0.64 -2.00 11.09
C CYS A 160 1.69 -0.94 10.72
N ALA A 161 1.88 -0.67 9.42
CA ALA A 161 2.78 0.39 8.96
C ALA A 161 2.26 1.79 9.32
N TRP A 162 0.95 2.02 9.25
CA TRP A 162 0.30 3.26 9.67
C TRP A 162 0.56 3.57 11.15
N GLN A 163 0.34 2.59 12.03
CA GLN A 163 0.62 2.75 13.46
C GLN A 163 2.09 3.09 13.74
N GLU A 164 3.02 2.51 12.98
CA GLU A 164 4.43 2.86 13.09
C GLU A 164 4.71 4.30 12.64
N ALA A 165 4.05 4.77 11.58
CA ALA A 165 4.16 6.16 11.12
C ALA A 165 3.63 7.15 12.17
N VAL A 166 2.49 6.85 12.78
CA VAL A 166 1.91 7.64 13.89
C VAL A 166 2.85 7.64 15.09
N ARG A 167 3.35 6.47 15.49
CA ARG A 167 4.28 6.33 16.62
C ARG A 167 5.56 7.15 16.44
N ARG A 168 6.05 7.29 15.20
CA ARG A 168 7.23 8.12 14.88
C ARG A 168 6.90 9.58 14.63
N HIS A 169 5.67 10.01 14.84
CA HIS A 169 5.20 11.38 14.56
C HIS A 169 5.43 11.81 13.09
N GLN A 170 5.29 10.88 12.15
CA GLN A 170 5.41 11.15 10.72
C GLN A 170 4.07 11.47 10.05
N ILE A 171 2.97 11.28 10.75
CA ILE A 171 1.60 11.64 10.32
C ILE A 171 1.17 12.89 11.09
N PRO A 172 0.57 13.90 10.39
CA PRO A 172 0.18 15.16 11.00
C PRO A 172 -0.94 15.04 12.03
#